data_15ec83bc83552a5995eba078703b4ef1
#
_entry.id   15ec83bc83552a5995eba078703b4ef1
#
_cell.length_a   1.000
_cell.length_b   1.000
_cell.length_c   1.000
_cell.angle_alpha   90.00
_cell.angle_beta   90.00
_cell.angle_gamma   90.00
#
_symmetry.space_group_name_H-M   'P 1'
#
loop_
_entity.id
_entity.type
_entity.pdbx_description
1 polymer ?
#
loop_
_entity_poly.entity_id
_entity_poly.type
_entity_poly.pdbx_seq_one_letter_code
_entity_poly.pdbx_strand_id
1 'polypeptide(L)'
;MALSHNVVALNSSNAVSVTPSNPTVTVNGENYPTWNSMSINIQNVDLVATVYIGSSSVTSSSYGLTLLPGTSVSIDSLSVNEPVYAISSASSSVSVLAVLK
;
A
#
# COMPACT_ATOMS: atom_id res chain seq x y z
N MET A 1 -2.15 18.71 3.66
CA MET A 1 -1.19 17.60 3.83
C MET A 1 -1.49 16.87 5.12
N ALA A 2 -1.54 15.56 5.05
CA ALA A 2 -1.76 14.70 6.23
C ALA A 2 -0.78 13.53 6.20
N LEU A 3 -0.34 13.11 7.38
CA LEU A 3 0.53 11.97 7.58
C LEU A 3 -0.30 10.81 8.13
N SER A 4 -0.14 9.64 7.53
CA SER A 4 -0.81 8.41 7.94
C SER A 4 0.20 7.27 8.05
N HIS A 5 0.03 6.39 9.01
CA HIS A 5 0.85 5.18 9.08
C HIS A 5 -0.01 3.99 9.48
N ASN A 6 0.40 2.82 9.03
CA ASN A 6 -0.31 1.58 9.31
C ASN A 6 0.63 0.38 9.19
N VAL A 7 0.27 -0.70 9.86
CA VAL A 7 0.88 -2.00 9.68
C VAL A 7 -0.15 -2.90 9.04
N VAL A 8 0.17 -3.45 7.87
CA VAL A 8 -0.76 -4.25 7.08
C VAL A 8 -0.31 -5.70 7.08
N ALA A 9 -1.19 -6.60 7.52
CA ALA A 9 -0.92 -8.03 7.50
C ALA A 9 -1.08 -8.57 6.08
N LEU A 10 -0.11 -9.37 5.66
CA LEU A 10 -0.08 -10.01 4.35
C LEU A 10 -0.11 -11.53 4.49
N ASN A 11 -0.52 -12.19 3.41
CA ASN A 11 -0.53 -13.65 3.32
C ASN A 11 -0.04 -14.10 1.94
N SER A 12 0.07 -15.40 1.73
CA SER A 12 0.53 -15.99 0.47
C SER A 12 -0.59 -16.34 -0.51
N SER A 13 -1.84 -16.11 -0.13
CA SER A 13 -3.00 -16.57 -0.91
C SER A 13 -3.69 -15.44 -1.66
N ASN A 14 -3.79 -14.25 -1.07
CA ASN A 14 -4.57 -13.15 -1.62
C ASN A 14 -3.80 -11.84 -1.55
N ALA A 15 -3.88 -11.04 -2.61
CA ALA A 15 -3.36 -9.68 -2.62
C ALA A 15 -4.19 -8.79 -1.68
N VAL A 16 -3.50 -7.95 -0.94
CA VAL A 16 -4.11 -7.04 0.05
C VAL A 16 -3.71 -5.61 -0.30
N SER A 17 -4.67 -4.69 -0.29
CA SER A 17 -4.37 -3.28 -0.50
C SER A 17 -3.56 -2.73 0.67
N VAL A 18 -2.46 -2.07 0.37
CA VAL A 18 -1.58 -1.45 1.38
C VAL A 18 -1.69 0.07 1.38
N THR A 19 -2.45 0.65 0.46
CA THR A 19 -2.69 2.10 0.46
C THR A 19 -3.65 2.50 1.57
N PRO A 20 -3.41 3.64 2.24
CA PRO A 20 -4.34 4.12 3.26
C PRO A 20 -5.64 4.60 2.64
N SER A 21 -6.70 4.61 3.45
CA SER A 21 -7.99 5.17 3.06
C SER A 21 -7.85 6.68 2.84
N ASN A 22 -8.55 7.18 1.82
CA ASN A 22 -8.69 8.61 1.64
C ASN A 22 -10.09 9.02 2.12
N PRO A 23 -10.22 9.76 3.23
CA PRO A 23 -11.52 10.17 3.72
C PRO A 23 -12.21 11.10 2.71
N THR A 24 -13.52 11.02 2.62
CA THR A 24 -14.32 11.85 1.74
C THR A 24 -15.04 12.94 2.52
N VAL A 25 -15.34 14.04 1.83
CA VAL A 25 -16.23 15.09 2.33
C VAL A 25 -17.46 15.14 1.44
N THR A 26 -18.62 15.40 2.02
CA THR A 26 -19.89 15.50 1.29
C THR A 26 -20.21 16.96 1.03
N VAL A 27 -20.41 17.30 -0.24
CA VAL A 27 -20.83 18.64 -0.66
C VAL A 27 -22.00 18.50 -1.61
N ASN A 28 -23.12 19.11 -1.29
CA ASN A 28 -24.36 19.04 -2.08
C ASN A 28 -24.82 17.61 -2.41
N GLY A 29 -24.66 16.69 -1.44
CA GLY A 29 -25.04 15.30 -1.63
C GLY A 29 -24.05 14.44 -2.37
N GLU A 30 -22.91 14.98 -2.81
CA GLU A 30 -21.85 14.24 -3.49
C GLU A 30 -20.62 14.09 -2.62
N ASN A 31 -19.96 12.94 -2.73
CA ASN A 31 -18.75 12.65 -1.97
C ASN A 31 -17.51 12.97 -2.81
N TYR A 32 -16.60 13.72 -2.21
CA TYR A 32 -15.33 14.09 -2.83
C TYR A 32 -14.18 13.61 -1.95
N PRO A 33 -13.05 13.16 -2.55
CA PRO A 33 -11.88 12.83 -1.75
C PRO A 33 -11.31 14.09 -1.09
N THR A 34 -10.88 13.95 0.15
CA THR A 34 -10.24 15.05 0.90
C THR A 34 -8.88 15.41 0.30
N TRP A 35 -8.15 14.39 -0.16
CA TRP A 35 -6.82 14.53 -0.71
C TRP A 35 -6.80 14.04 -2.15
N ASN A 36 -5.99 14.66 -3.00
CA ASN A 36 -5.95 14.34 -4.44
C ASN A 36 -4.86 13.35 -4.80
N SER A 37 -3.80 13.28 -4.01
CA SER A 37 -2.66 12.41 -4.25
C SER A 37 -2.03 11.98 -2.95
N MET A 38 -1.15 10.99 -3.04
CA MET A 38 -0.37 10.52 -1.89
C MET A 38 1.01 10.04 -2.34
N SER A 39 1.95 10.13 -1.41
CA SER A 39 3.24 9.47 -1.50
C SER A 39 3.31 8.44 -0.39
N ILE A 40 3.73 7.22 -0.70
CA ILE A 40 3.83 6.15 0.29
C ILE A 40 5.23 5.58 0.36
N ASN A 41 5.60 5.13 1.55
CA ASN A 41 6.77 4.31 1.78
C ASN A 41 6.30 2.99 2.39
N ILE A 42 6.69 1.88 1.78
CA ILE A 42 6.33 0.54 2.23
C ILE A 42 7.60 -0.17 2.66
N GLN A 43 7.63 -0.66 3.88
CA GLN A 43 8.76 -1.40 4.43
C GLN A 43 8.35 -2.83 4.75
N ASN A 44 9.12 -3.80 4.26
CA ASN A 44 8.99 -5.18 4.66
C ASN A 44 9.67 -5.36 6.02
N VAL A 45 8.89 -5.51 7.07
CA VAL A 45 9.39 -5.63 8.44
C VAL A 45 9.58 -7.08 8.88
N ASP A 46 9.29 -8.04 8.00
CA ASP A 46 9.53 -9.44 8.28
C ASP A 46 11.03 -9.77 8.20
N LEU A 47 11.43 -10.84 8.85
CA LEU A 47 12.83 -11.28 8.87
C LEU A 47 13.14 -12.33 7.81
N VAL A 48 12.12 -12.95 7.22
CA VAL A 48 12.28 -14.10 6.33
C VAL A 48 11.48 -13.95 5.04
N ALA A 49 10.22 -13.50 5.12
CA ALA A 49 9.31 -13.47 3.99
C ALA A 49 9.69 -12.39 2.97
N THR A 50 9.48 -12.70 1.70
CA THR A 50 9.58 -11.74 0.60
C THR A 50 8.20 -11.19 0.28
N VAL A 51 8.11 -9.89 0.07
CA VAL A 51 6.87 -9.19 -0.29
C VAL A 51 6.92 -8.82 -1.76
N TYR A 52 5.81 -9.07 -2.46
CA TYR A 52 5.63 -8.74 -3.88
C TYR A 52 4.59 -7.64 -3.99
N ILE A 53 4.91 -6.59 -4.72
CA ILE A 53 4.07 -5.38 -4.82
C ILE A 53 3.63 -5.19 -6.27
N GLY A 54 2.38 -4.83 -6.45
CA GLY A 54 1.82 -4.57 -7.78
C GLY A 54 0.38 -4.09 -7.73
N SER A 55 -0.35 -4.37 -8.79
CA SER A 55 -1.77 -4.09 -8.90
C SER A 55 -2.61 -5.14 -8.16
N SER A 56 -3.93 -5.06 -8.25
CA SER A 56 -4.84 -6.00 -7.61
C SER A 56 -4.66 -7.45 -8.07
N SER A 57 -3.98 -7.67 -9.19
CA SER A 57 -3.68 -8.99 -9.73
C SER A 57 -2.29 -9.51 -9.36
N VAL A 58 -1.60 -8.87 -8.42
CA VAL A 58 -0.25 -9.27 -8.03
C VAL A 58 -0.23 -10.68 -7.46
N THR A 59 0.79 -11.45 -7.86
CA THR A 59 1.07 -12.78 -7.34
C THR A 59 2.58 -12.92 -7.14
N SER A 60 3.03 -14.01 -6.54
CA SER A 60 4.46 -14.30 -6.41
C SER A 60 5.15 -14.56 -7.75
N SER A 61 4.38 -14.76 -8.82
CA SER A 61 4.89 -14.98 -10.18
C SER A 61 4.66 -13.77 -11.10
N SER A 62 3.81 -12.85 -10.72
CA SER A 62 3.48 -11.65 -11.50
C SER A 62 3.40 -10.45 -10.56
N TYR A 63 4.41 -9.59 -10.61
CA TYR A 63 4.57 -8.48 -9.69
C TYR A 63 5.34 -7.33 -10.35
N GLY A 64 5.20 -6.14 -9.77
CA GLY A 64 5.97 -4.97 -10.20
C GLY A 64 7.29 -4.83 -9.47
N LEU A 65 7.29 -5.10 -8.15
CA LEU A 65 8.46 -4.98 -7.29
C LEU A 65 8.51 -6.13 -6.31
N THR A 66 9.73 -6.44 -5.83
CA THR A 66 9.92 -7.30 -4.67
C THR A 66 10.57 -6.50 -3.55
N LEU A 67 10.15 -6.78 -2.31
CA LEU A 67 10.79 -6.27 -1.11
C LEU A 67 11.36 -7.45 -0.33
N LEU A 68 12.65 -7.55 -0.30
CA LEU A 68 13.36 -8.51 0.55
C LEU A 68 13.19 -8.12 2.02
N PRO A 69 13.41 -9.05 2.97
CA PRO A 69 13.30 -8.73 4.39
C PRO A 69 14.11 -7.49 4.75
N GLY A 70 13.48 -6.56 5.49
CA GLY A 70 14.13 -5.34 5.96
C GLY A 70 14.27 -4.23 4.92
N THR A 71 13.83 -4.42 3.68
CA THR A 71 13.93 -3.39 2.64
C THR A 71 12.65 -2.59 2.50
N SER A 72 12.75 -1.42 1.86
CA SER A 72 11.62 -0.52 1.67
C SER A 72 11.61 0.07 0.25
N VAL A 73 10.45 0.58 -0.15
CA VAL A 73 10.27 1.29 -1.40
C VAL A 73 9.39 2.52 -1.16
N SER A 74 9.70 3.60 -1.88
CA SER A 74 8.89 4.82 -1.89
C SER A 74 8.21 4.95 -3.25
N ILE A 75 6.92 5.28 -3.23
CA ILE A 75 6.13 5.53 -4.43
C ILE A 75 5.55 6.93 -4.28
N ASP A 76 5.94 7.82 -5.19
CA ASP A 76 5.50 9.22 -5.18
C ASP A 76 4.33 9.43 -6.13
N SER A 77 3.47 10.39 -5.76
CA SER A 77 2.43 10.91 -6.65
C SER A 77 1.41 9.87 -7.12
N LEU A 78 1.00 8.98 -6.22
CA LEU A 78 -0.15 8.12 -6.48
C LEU A 78 -1.42 8.95 -6.47
N SER A 79 -2.31 8.71 -7.43
CA SER A 79 -3.64 9.30 -7.35
C SER A 79 -4.48 8.58 -6.31
N VAL A 80 -5.55 9.23 -5.85
CA VAL A 80 -6.40 8.68 -4.77
C VAL A 80 -7.15 7.41 -5.17
N ASN A 81 -7.23 7.11 -6.45
CA ASN A 81 -7.94 5.95 -6.99
C ASN A 81 -7.00 4.84 -7.47
N GLU A 82 -5.73 4.91 -7.11
CA GLU A 82 -4.72 3.94 -7.54
C GLU A 82 -4.19 3.15 -6.33
N PRO A 83 -4.93 2.14 -5.86
CA PRO A 83 -4.44 1.34 -4.74
C PRO A 83 -3.25 0.49 -5.14
N VAL A 84 -2.30 0.37 -4.21
CA VAL A 84 -1.17 -0.54 -4.33
C VAL A 84 -1.49 -1.80 -3.55
N TYR A 85 -1.25 -2.95 -4.14
CA TYR A 85 -1.49 -4.24 -3.53
C TYR A 85 -0.18 -4.96 -3.26
N ALA A 86 -0.21 -5.82 -2.27
CA ALA A 86 0.93 -6.65 -1.91
C ALA A 86 0.48 -8.06 -1.55
N ILE A 87 1.37 -9.01 -1.83
CA ILE A 87 1.23 -10.40 -1.42
C ILE A 87 2.59 -10.84 -0.89
N SER A 88 2.62 -11.83 -0.03
CA SER A 88 3.85 -12.27 0.62
C SER A 88 4.10 -13.75 0.36
N SER A 89 5.35 -14.18 0.47
CA SER A 89 5.72 -15.59 0.39
C SER A 89 5.21 -16.39 1.59
N ALA A 90 4.87 -15.72 2.70
CA ALA A 90 4.34 -16.35 3.92
C ALA A 90 3.57 -15.28 4.70
N SER A 91 2.91 -15.67 5.79
CA SER A 91 2.28 -14.72 6.70
C SER A 91 3.32 -13.72 7.20
N SER A 92 3.08 -12.44 6.96
CA SER A 92 4.03 -11.37 7.29
C SER A 92 3.29 -10.04 7.45
N SER A 93 4.04 -8.96 7.61
CA SER A 93 3.47 -7.61 7.69
C SER A 93 4.38 -6.61 6.99
N VAL A 94 3.79 -5.54 6.50
CA VAL A 94 4.50 -4.37 6.02
C VAL A 94 4.10 -3.15 6.83
N SER A 95 5.05 -2.26 7.07
CA SER A 95 4.79 -0.92 7.60
C SER A 95 4.60 0.04 6.45
N VAL A 96 3.56 0.85 6.51
CA VAL A 96 3.25 1.85 5.48
C VAL A 96 3.21 3.22 6.12
N LEU A 97 3.98 4.14 5.56
CA LEU A 97 3.93 5.56 5.92
C LEU A 97 3.48 6.32 4.67
N ALA A 98 2.46 7.14 4.81
CA ALA A 98 1.89 7.87 3.69
C ALA A 98 1.77 9.36 3.99
N VAL A 99 2.00 10.18 2.96
CA VAL A 99 1.72 11.60 2.98
C VAL A 99 0.62 11.86 1.97
N LEU A 100 -0.52 12.36 2.45
CA LEU A 100 -1.68 12.69 1.63
C LEU A 100 -1.69 14.19 1.34
N LYS A 101 -1.92 14.55 0.10
CA LYS A 101 -1.83 15.95 -0.35
C LYS A 101 -3.08 16.42 -1.06
#